data_a3537e36e314aa806d08fe856f18757e
#
_entry.id   a3537e36e314aa806d08fe856f18757e
#
_cell.length_a   1.000
_cell.length_b   1.000
_cell.length_c   1.000
_cell.angle_alpha   90.00
_cell.angle_beta   90.00
_cell.angle_gamma   90.00
#
_symmetry.space_group_name_H-M   'P 1'
#
loop_
_entity.id
_entity.type
_entity.pdbx_description
1 polymer ?
#
loop_
_entity_poly.entity_id
_entity_poly.type
_entity_poly.pdbx_seq_one_letter_code
_entity_poly.pdbx_strand_id
1 'polypeptide(L)'
;MTGAALRVLMAEDELLAAEVIEEALTEAGFEVLAANDGQEALDLAAKGADFDLLLTDLKMPRLDGKELIARLRARRPDLPVVVMTGFPPPNGVVSLQAGRGPLRLLTKPIGIASLIAALLDVASRGG
;
A
#
# COMPACT_ATOMS: atom_id res chain seq x y z
N MET A 1 -22.79 4.20 10.90
CA MET A 1 -22.61 3.95 10.00
C MET A 1 -21.96 3.12 9.61
N THR A 2 -22.06 2.68 9.79
CA THR A 2 -21.33 2.04 9.43
C THR A 2 -20.75 2.12 8.34
N GLY A 3 -19.90 2.34 8.26
CA GLY A 3 -19.21 2.58 7.10
C GLY A 3 -18.81 1.36 6.38
N ALA A 4 -18.59 1.51 5.11
CA ALA A 4 -18.00 0.46 4.32
C ALA A 4 -16.57 0.19 4.81
N ALA A 5 -16.11 -1.04 4.67
CA ALA A 5 -14.74 -1.39 5.00
C ALA A 5 -13.78 -0.64 4.08
N LEU A 6 -12.61 -0.27 4.61
CA LEU A 6 -11.56 0.32 3.79
C LEU A 6 -10.97 -0.77 2.89
N ARG A 7 -10.77 -0.43 1.63
CA ARG A 7 -10.25 -1.35 0.63
C ARG A 7 -8.79 -1.03 0.37
N VAL A 8 -7.94 -2.04 0.53
CA VAL A 8 -6.49 -1.91 0.40
C VAL A 8 -6.01 -2.66 -0.83
N LEU A 9 -5.32 -1.96 -1.74
CA LEU A 9 -4.58 -2.63 -2.80
C LEU A 9 -3.20 -2.93 -2.23
N MET A 10 -2.86 -4.21 -2.11
CA MET A 10 -1.59 -4.64 -1.53
C MET A 10 -0.70 -5.24 -2.60
N ALA A 11 0.52 -4.72 -2.71
CA ALA A 11 1.53 -5.27 -3.61
C ALA A 11 2.67 -5.87 -2.80
N GLU A 12 2.81 -7.18 -2.83
CA GLU A 12 3.83 -7.91 -2.09
C GLU A 12 4.18 -9.17 -2.87
N ASP A 13 5.46 -9.33 -3.22
CA ASP A 13 5.90 -10.46 -4.04
C ASP A 13 6.24 -11.71 -3.23
N GLU A 14 6.40 -11.59 -1.92
CA GLU A 14 6.66 -12.74 -1.08
C GLU A 14 5.33 -13.34 -0.63
N LEU A 15 4.99 -14.51 -1.17
CA LEU A 15 3.65 -15.09 -0.99
C LEU A 15 3.26 -15.33 0.45
N LEU A 16 4.19 -15.84 1.28
CA LEU A 16 3.86 -16.11 2.68
C LEU A 16 3.60 -14.83 3.45
N ALA A 17 4.41 -13.80 3.21
CA ALA A 17 4.19 -12.50 3.85
C ALA A 17 2.86 -11.90 3.41
N ALA A 18 2.54 -12.00 2.13
CA ALA A 18 1.28 -11.49 1.62
C ALA A 18 0.08 -12.17 2.27
N GLU A 19 0.13 -13.51 2.42
CA GLU A 19 -0.95 -14.25 3.03
C GLU A 19 -1.17 -13.85 4.49
N VAL A 20 -0.08 -13.71 5.24
CA VAL A 20 -0.16 -13.33 6.65
C VAL A 20 -0.76 -11.93 6.80
N ILE A 21 -0.30 -11.00 5.98
CA ILE A 21 -0.79 -9.63 6.04
C ILE A 21 -2.26 -9.57 5.62
N GLU A 22 -2.61 -10.24 4.53
CA GLU A 22 -3.99 -10.23 4.04
C GLU A 22 -4.95 -10.78 5.09
N GLU A 23 -4.58 -11.90 5.73
CA GLU A 23 -5.42 -12.50 6.75
C GLU A 23 -5.58 -11.55 7.95
N ALA A 24 -4.49 -10.95 8.42
CA ALA A 24 -4.54 -10.04 9.54
C ALA A 24 -5.38 -8.80 9.25
N LEU A 25 -5.24 -8.24 8.06
CA LEU A 25 -6.00 -7.05 7.68
C LEU A 25 -7.49 -7.38 7.50
N THR A 26 -7.79 -8.54 6.93
CA THR A 26 -9.16 -8.98 6.78
C THR A 26 -9.83 -9.14 8.14
N GLU A 27 -9.13 -9.74 9.10
CA GLU A 27 -9.64 -9.88 10.46
C GLU A 27 -9.88 -8.52 11.12
N ALA A 28 -9.07 -7.52 10.77
CA ALA A 28 -9.22 -6.18 11.31
C ALA A 28 -10.31 -5.36 10.62
N GLY A 29 -10.98 -5.92 9.61
CA GLY A 29 -12.10 -5.26 8.96
C GLY A 29 -11.78 -4.60 7.62
N PHE A 30 -10.54 -4.74 7.12
CA PHE A 30 -10.20 -4.24 5.79
C PHE A 30 -10.62 -5.24 4.72
N GLU A 31 -10.89 -4.74 3.53
CA GLU A 31 -10.99 -5.57 2.34
C GLU A 31 -9.67 -5.47 1.61
N VAL A 32 -9.06 -6.60 1.29
CA VAL A 32 -7.72 -6.62 0.68
C VAL A 32 -7.80 -7.15 -0.74
N LEU A 33 -7.23 -6.37 -1.66
CA LEU A 33 -7.04 -6.80 -3.04
C LEU A 33 -5.55 -7.03 -3.19
N ALA A 34 -5.14 -8.30 -3.27
CA ALA A 34 -3.73 -8.67 -3.25
C ALA A 34 -3.16 -8.80 -4.66
N ALA A 35 -2.00 -8.21 -4.86
CA ALA A 35 -1.22 -8.33 -6.09
C ALA A 35 0.14 -8.91 -5.74
N ASN A 36 0.68 -9.74 -6.62
CA ASN A 36 1.95 -10.41 -6.37
C ASN A 36 3.18 -9.55 -6.69
N ASP A 37 2.99 -8.45 -7.38
CA ASP A 37 4.05 -7.49 -7.66
C ASP A 37 3.45 -6.17 -8.12
N GLY A 38 4.33 -5.20 -8.41
CA GLY A 38 3.87 -3.88 -8.81
C GLY A 38 3.12 -3.86 -10.13
N GLN A 39 3.53 -4.68 -11.09
CA GLN A 39 2.87 -4.71 -12.39
C GLN A 39 1.45 -5.25 -12.26
N GLU A 40 1.26 -6.32 -11.49
CA GLU A 40 -0.08 -6.85 -11.25
C GLU A 40 -0.98 -5.83 -10.54
N ALA A 41 -0.42 -5.12 -9.56
CA ALA A 41 -1.17 -4.07 -8.87
C ALA A 41 -1.61 -2.97 -9.84
N LEU A 42 -0.69 -2.54 -10.72
CA LEU A 42 -1.02 -1.55 -11.72
C LEU A 42 -2.08 -2.04 -12.69
N ASP A 43 -2.00 -3.30 -13.11
CA ASP A 43 -2.98 -3.89 -14.01
C ASP A 43 -4.37 -3.95 -13.36
N LEU A 44 -4.45 -4.30 -12.09
CA LEU A 44 -5.72 -4.32 -11.37
C LEU A 44 -6.33 -2.92 -11.31
N ALA A 45 -5.53 -1.91 -11.04
CA ALA A 45 -6.00 -0.54 -11.02
C ALA A 45 -6.49 -0.10 -12.40
N ALA A 46 -5.76 -0.49 -13.45
CA ALA A 46 -6.12 -0.14 -14.83
C ALA A 46 -7.43 -0.79 -15.27
N LYS A 47 -7.77 -1.94 -14.68
CA LYS A 47 -9.03 -2.64 -14.98
C LYS A 47 -10.21 -2.09 -14.18
N GLY A 48 -9.98 -1.05 -13.41
CA GLY A 48 -11.06 -0.40 -12.67
C GLY A 48 -11.30 -0.93 -11.27
N ALA A 49 -10.34 -1.66 -10.69
CA ALA A 49 -10.48 -2.12 -9.32
C ALA A 49 -10.64 -0.94 -8.37
N ASP A 50 -11.57 -1.07 -7.43
CA ASP A 50 -11.79 -0.03 -6.43
C ASP A 50 -10.92 -0.28 -5.21
N PHE A 51 -10.21 0.76 -4.77
CA PHE A 51 -9.44 0.70 -3.54
C PHE A 51 -9.30 2.10 -2.97
N ASP A 52 -9.12 2.17 -1.66
CA ASP A 52 -9.04 3.44 -0.94
C ASP A 52 -7.61 3.85 -0.64
N LEU A 53 -6.72 2.87 -0.51
CA LEU A 53 -5.31 3.12 -0.21
C LEU A 53 -4.43 1.99 -0.75
N LEU A 54 -3.14 2.31 -0.85
CA LEU A 54 -2.13 1.38 -1.34
C LEU A 54 -1.21 0.97 -0.21
N LEU A 55 -0.94 -0.34 -0.13
CA LEU A 55 0.08 -0.91 0.74
C LEU A 55 1.07 -1.63 -0.16
N THR A 56 2.32 -1.23 -0.16
CA THR A 56 3.29 -1.82 -1.08
C THR A 56 4.67 -2.00 -0.47
N ASP A 57 5.35 -3.06 -0.89
CA ASP A 57 6.78 -3.18 -0.67
C ASP A 57 7.49 -2.29 -1.69
N LEU A 58 8.75 -1.94 -1.44
CA LEU A 58 9.55 -1.19 -2.41
C LEU A 58 10.21 -2.09 -3.44
N LYS A 59 10.79 -3.19 -2.98
CA LYS A 59 11.55 -4.06 -3.90
C LYS A 59 10.69 -5.22 -4.37
N MET A 60 10.35 -5.20 -5.62
CA MET A 60 9.55 -6.23 -6.26
C MET A 60 10.03 -6.40 -7.69
N PRO A 61 9.88 -7.61 -8.27
CA PRO A 61 10.25 -7.81 -9.68
C PRO A 61 9.27 -7.07 -10.59
N ARG A 62 9.70 -6.83 -11.80
CA ARG A 62 8.98 -6.18 -12.89
C ARG A 62 8.71 -4.70 -12.67
N LEU A 63 8.05 -4.32 -11.59
CA LEU A 63 7.74 -2.92 -11.29
C LEU A 63 7.88 -2.74 -9.78
N ASP A 64 8.82 -1.89 -9.35
CA ASP A 64 9.03 -1.67 -7.92
C ASP A 64 8.00 -0.75 -7.30
N GLY A 65 8.04 -0.62 -5.97
CA GLY A 65 7.06 0.17 -5.25
C GLY A 65 7.12 1.65 -5.56
N LYS A 66 8.32 2.18 -5.78
CA LYS A 66 8.46 3.60 -6.10
C LYS A 66 7.78 3.92 -7.43
N GLU A 67 8.00 3.09 -8.43
CA GLU A 67 7.37 3.28 -9.74
C GLU A 67 5.86 3.09 -9.65
N LEU A 68 5.43 2.09 -8.87
CA LEU A 68 4.00 1.85 -8.68
C LEU A 68 3.32 3.07 -8.06
N ILE A 69 3.91 3.64 -7.02
CA ILE A 69 3.36 4.85 -6.39
C ILE A 69 3.25 5.98 -7.40
N ALA A 70 4.33 6.22 -8.15
CA ALA A 70 4.35 7.30 -9.12
C ALA A 70 3.25 7.14 -10.17
N ARG A 71 3.06 5.93 -10.68
CA ARG A 71 2.07 5.67 -11.72
C ARG A 71 0.64 5.76 -11.19
N LEU A 72 0.38 5.24 -10.01
CA LEU A 72 -0.96 5.33 -9.43
C LEU A 72 -1.29 6.77 -9.05
N ARG A 73 -0.33 7.50 -8.51
CA ARG A 73 -0.56 8.90 -8.13
C ARG A 73 -0.62 9.85 -9.32
N ALA A 74 -0.15 9.43 -10.50
CA ALA A 74 -0.39 10.21 -11.71
C ALA A 74 -1.89 10.35 -11.99
N ARG A 75 -2.68 9.35 -11.61
CA ARG A 75 -4.14 9.38 -11.77
C ARG A 75 -4.87 9.80 -10.49
N ARG A 76 -4.32 9.46 -9.34
CA ARG A 76 -4.89 9.79 -8.04
C ARG A 76 -3.82 10.46 -7.18
N PRO A 77 -3.58 11.76 -7.38
CA PRO A 77 -2.51 12.46 -6.65
C PRO A 77 -2.66 12.41 -5.13
N ASP A 78 -3.87 12.20 -4.63
CA ASP A 78 -4.16 12.18 -3.20
C ASP A 78 -4.22 10.76 -2.63
N LEU A 79 -3.87 9.75 -3.39
CA LEU A 79 -3.93 8.35 -2.93
C LEU A 79 -3.09 8.14 -1.68
N PRO A 80 -3.71 7.69 -0.58
CA PRO A 80 -2.94 7.36 0.62
C PRO A 80 -2.08 6.13 0.40
N VAL A 81 -0.85 6.14 0.93
CA VAL A 81 0.11 5.05 0.70
C VAL A 81 0.82 4.69 1.99
N VAL A 82 0.95 3.39 2.25
CA VAL A 82 1.85 2.86 3.26
C VAL A 82 2.87 1.98 2.54
N VAL A 83 4.14 2.22 2.80
CA VAL A 83 5.24 1.47 2.22
C VAL A 83 5.89 0.61 3.30
N MET A 84 6.11 -0.65 3.00
CA MET A 84 6.83 -1.59 3.86
C MET A 84 8.15 -1.92 3.17
N THR A 85 9.26 -1.82 3.89
CA THR A 85 10.54 -2.19 3.28
C THR A 85 11.55 -2.64 4.33
N GLY A 86 12.41 -3.59 3.96
CA GLY A 86 13.55 -3.97 4.78
C GLY A 86 14.74 -3.03 4.59
N PHE A 87 14.72 -2.23 3.53
CA PHE A 87 15.82 -1.34 3.17
C PHE A 87 15.28 0.03 2.81
N PRO A 88 15.04 0.90 3.82
CA PRO A 88 14.49 2.21 3.54
C PRO A 88 15.43 3.05 2.68
N PRO A 89 14.88 3.86 1.76
CA PRO A 89 15.71 4.71 0.92
C PRO A 89 16.42 5.78 1.75
N PRO A 90 17.59 6.27 1.30
CA PRO A 90 18.37 7.25 2.05
C PRO A 90 17.61 8.52 2.45
N ASN A 91 16.69 8.97 1.62
CA ASN A 91 15.90 10.17 1.88
C ASN A 91 14.51 9.87 2.44
N GLY A 92 14.27 8.63 2.86
CA GLY A 92 13.00 8.23 3.44
C GLY A 92 11.83 8.53 2.52
N VAL A 93 10.76 9.08 3.07
CA VAL A 93 9.54 9.33 2.30
C VAL A 93 9.73 10.35 1.18
N VAL A 94 10.72 11.24 1.31
CA VAL A 94 10.94 12.28 0.29
C VAL A 94 11.25 11.65 -1.06
N SER A 95 12.05 10.59 -1.09
CA SER A 95 12.42 9.94 -2.34
C SER A 95 11.25 9.21 -3.00
N LEU A 96 10.18 8.95 -2.26
CA LEU A 96 9.02 8.21 -2.75
C LEU A 96 7.87 9.14 -3.10
N GLN A 97 7.96 10.40 -2.73
CA GLN A 97 6.84 11.33 -2.85
C GLN A 97 6.57 11.67 -4.30
N ALA A 98 5.37 11.32 -4.76
CA ALA A 98 4.80 11.74 -6.01
C ALA A 98 3.35 12.10 -5.68
N GLY A 99 2.84 13.20 -6.20
CA GLY A 99 1.49 13.63 -5.84
C GLY A 99 1.45 14.29 -4.46
N ARG A 100 0.27 14.34 -3.85
CA ARG A 100 0.02 15.10 -2.62
C ARG A 100 -0.48 14.26 -1.45
N GLY A 101 -0.83 13.01 -1.69
CA GLY A 101 -1.43 12.19 -0.66
C GLY A 101 -0.49 11.85 0.49
N PRO A 102 -1.04 11.44 1.63
CA PRO A 102 -0.20 11.02 2.75
C PRO A 102 0.55 9.74 2.43
N LEU A 103 1.78 9.64 2.96
CA LEU A 103 2.61 8.47 2.74
C LEU A 103 3.36 8.17 4.04
N ARG A 104 3.29 6.90 4.47
CA ARG A 104 4.06 6.43 5.61
C ARG A 104 4.98 5.31 5.20
N LEU A 105 6.20 5.34 5.72
CA LEU A 105 7.21 4.32 5.47
C LEU A 105 7.44 3.53 6.74
N LEU A 106 7.25 2.21 6.66
CA LEU A 106 7.48 1.31 7.77
C LEU A 106 8.65 0.39 7.43
N THR A 107 9.58 0.25 8.36
CA THR A 107 10.75 -0.62 8.15
C THR A 107 10.46 -2.00 8.72
N LYS A 108 10.70 -3.03 7.92
CA LYS A 108 10.53 -4.43 8.35
C LYS A 108 11.58 -4.79 9.40
N PRO A 109 11.26 -5.64 10.38
CA PRO A 109 9.97 -6.33 10.54
C PRO A 109 8.91 -5.41 11.13
N ILE A 110 7.66 -5.57 10.69
CA ILE A 110 6.57 -4.68 11.09
C ILE A 110 5.52 -5.47 11.86
N GLY A 111 5.16 -4.98 13.05
CA GLY A 111 4.06 -5.57 13.78
C GLY A 111 2.72 -5.26 13.14
N ILE A 112 1.77 -6.17 13.26
CA ILE A 112 0.45 -6.00 12.67
C ILE A 112 -0.26 -4.76 13.24
N ALA A 113 -0.14 -4.53 14.55
CA ALA A 113 -0.78 -3.35 15.16
C ALA A 113 -0.23 -2.05 14.57
N SER A 114 1.10 -1.98 14.34
CA SER A 114 1.72 -0.81 13.74
C SER A 114 1.27 -0.61 12.31
N LEU A 115 1.13 -1.70 11.56
CA LEU A 115 0.68 -1.64 10.19
C LEU A 115 -0.76 -1.12 10.11
N ILE A 116 -1.65 -1.66 10.94
CA ILE A 116 -3.04 -1.22 10.97
C ILE A 116 -3.13 0.25 11.34
N ALA A 117 -2.36 0.68 12.35
CA ALA A 117 -2.34 2.08 12.76
C ALA A 117 -1.90 3.01 11.62
N ALA A 118 -0.88 2.60 10.85
CA ALA A 118 -0.39 3.39 9.73
C ALA A 118 -1.44 3.47 8.62
N LEU A 119 -2.12 2.37 8.31
CA LEU A 119 -3.16 2.37 7.29
C LEU A 119 -4.33 3.28 7.67
N LEU A 120 -4.76 3.21 8.93
CA LEU A 120 -5.84 4.06 9.40
C LEU A 120 -5.44 5.53 9.41
N ASP A 121 -4.19 5.81 9.78
CA ASP A 121 -3.68 7.18 9.78
C ASP A 121 -3.70 7.80 8.38
N VAL A 122 -3.13 7.11 7.39
CA VAL A 122 -3.10 7.68 6.04
C VAL A 122 -4.49 7.75 5.43
N ALA A 123 -5.36 6.79 5.73
CA ALA A 123 -6.73 6.81 5.21
C ALA A 123 -7.50 8.03 5.75
N SER A 124 -7.33 8.35 7.03
CA SER A 124 -8.04 9.48 7.63
C SER A 124 -7.54 10.81 7.09
N ARG A 125 -6.27 10.91 6.71
CA ARG A 125 -5.69 12.15 6.20
C ARG A 125 -5.88 12.32 4.70
N GLY A 126 -6.04 11.21 3.98
CA GLY A 126 -6.21 11.25 2.53
C GLY A 126 -7.63 11.45 2.08
N GLY A 127 -8.54 11.37 3.03
CA GLY A 127 -9.95 11.42 2.75
C GLY A 127 -10.43 12.70 2.22
#